data_0b6c534e625bbb5ed91e979cadc318c3
#
_entry.id   0b6c534e625bbb5ed91e979cadc318c3
#
_cell.length_a   1.000
_cell.length_b   1.000
_cell.length_c   1.000
_cell.angle_alpha   90.00
_cell.angle_beta   90.00
_cell.angle_gamma   90.00
#
_symmetry.space_group_name_H-M   'P 1'
#
loop_
_entity.id
_entity.type
_entity.pdbx_description
1 polymer ?
#
loop_
_entity_poly.entity_id
_entity_poly.type
_entity_poly.pdbx_seq_one_letter_code
_entity_poly.pdbx_strand_id
1 'polypeptide(L)'
;VDDAELFERIRSGDTDALNRLIERHYDSIRRYCYWKTRRADLAEDLTQETFYRFCRSLPGYTHKGKCRAYLYTVARRLCGDALREQPPEPMEQVPEAKLGSSLSAEDEAGAHFQSKELQRVLRELPPELQEAVILRYSYGLRYREIAAVTGVPLYMARIRVERALTAMKKRMREEDSDEHEPERARQAAAGSPCSEA
;
A
#
# COMPACT_ATOMS: atom_id res chain seq x y z
N VAL A 1 11.90 -20.07 -9.05
CA VAL A 1 12.87 -19.24 -9.80
C VAL A 1 12.99 -17.92 -9.09
N ASP A 2 14.16 -17.54 -8.62
CA ASP A 2 14.42 -16.26 -7.93
C ASP A 2 14.62 -15.15 -8.98
N ASP A 3 14.42 -13.86 -8.56
CA ASP A 3 14.69 -12.71 -9.45
C ASP A 3 16.13 -12.71 -9.95
N ALA A 4 17.11 -13.14 -9.13
CA ALA A 4 18.51 -13.23 -9.54
C ALA A 4 18.72 -14.19 -10.71
N GLU A 5 18.09 -15.36 -10.67
CA GLU A 5 18.14 -16.35 -11.74
C GLU A 5 17.47 -15.83 -13.03
N LEU A 6 16.32 -15.14 -12.89
CA LEU A 6 15.67 -14.50 -14.04
C LEU A 6 16.58 -13.44 -14.68
N PHE A 7 17.28 -12.64 -13.88
CA PHE A 7 18.23 -11.64 -14.41
C PHE A 7 19.40 -12.25 -15.17
N GLU A 8 19.98 -13.36 -14.72
CA GLU A 8 21.03 -14.04 -15.46
C GLU A 8 20.54 -14.54 -16.84
N ARG A 9 19.32 -15.08 -16.88
CA ARG A 9 18.68 -15.51 -18.13
C ARG A 9 18.35 -14.33 -19.04
N ILE A 10 17.86 -13.22 -18.51
CA ILE A 10 17.63 -11.99 -19.30
C ILE A 10 18.93 -11.48 -19.92
N ARG A 11 20.04 -11.52 -19.18
CA ARG A 11 21.36 -11.12 -19.72
C ARG A 11 21.87 -12.01 -20.84
N SER A 12 21.47 -13.27 -20.86
CA SER A 12 21.75 -14.21 -21.97
C SER A 12 20.78 -14.08 -23.17
N GLY A 13 19.85 -13.11 -23.11
CA GLY A 13 18.90 -12.84 -24.20
C GLY A 13 17.58 -13.60 -24.11
N ASP A 14 17.26 -14.21 -22.96
CA ASP A 14 16.02 -14.95 -22.75
C ASP A 14 14.84 -13.99 -22.48
N THR A 15 14.02 -13.80 -23.50
CA THR A 15 12.83 -12.94 -23.44
C THR A 15 11.73 -13.51 -22.55
N ASP A 16 11.62 -14.85 -22.43
CA ASP A 16 10.62 -15.47 -21.55
C ASP A 16 10.95 -15.21 -20.08
N ALA A 17 12.23 -15.15 -19.73
CA ALA A 17 12.63 -14.77 -18.38
C ALA A 17 12.24 -13.33 -18.04
N LEU A 18 12.29 -12.41 -19.02
CA LEU A 18 11.82 -11.03 -18.85
C LEU A 18 10.31 -10.98 -18.63
N ASN A 19 9.54 -11.69 -19.46
CA ASN A 19 8.09 -11.76 -19.31
C ASN A 19 7.68 -12.29 -17.92
N ARG A 20 8.32 -13.36 -17.45
CA ARG A 20 8.08 -13.93 -16.11
C ARG A 20 8.43 -12.94 -14.99
N LEU A 21 9.48 -12.15 -15.16
CA LEU A 21 9.85 -11.12 -14.18
C LEU A 21 8.79 -10.01 -14.13
N ILE A 22 8.30 -9.57 -15.29
CA ILE A 22 7.22 -8.57 -15.40
C ILE A 22 5.95 -9.12 -14.75
N GLU A 23 5.46 -10.30 -15.16
CA GLU A 23 4.26 -10.94 -14.61
C GLU A 23 4.29 -11.05 -13.09
N ARG A 24 5.43 -11.43 -12.53
CA ARG A 24 5.63 -11.56 -11.07
C ARG A 24 5.36 -10.25 -10.31
N HIS A 25 5.74 -9.13 -10.89
CA HIS A 25 5.69 -7.84 -10.20
C HIS A 25 4.54 -6.94 -10.69
N TYR A 26 3.90 -7.26 -11.82
CA TYR A 26 2.92 -6.41 -12.47
C TYR A 26 1.77 -6.02 -11.54
N ASP A 27 1.07 -7.01 -11.00
CA ASP A 27 -0.09 -6.77 -10.14
C ASP A 27 0.25 -5.99 -8.87
N SER A 28 1.41 -6.24 -8.28
CA SER A 28 1.82 -5.52 -7.08
C SER A 28 2.14 -4.04 -7.37
N ILE A 29 2.73 -3.73 -8.53
CA ILE A 29 2.99 -2.35 -8.96
C ILE A 29 1.68 -1.68 -9.35
N ARG A 30 0.78 -2.35 -10.07
CA ARG A 30 -0.54 -1.82 -10.44
C ARG A 30 -1.36 -1.46 -9.21
N ARG A 31 -1.43 -2.34 -8.21
CA ARG A 31 -2.10 -2.08 -6.93
C ARG A 31 -1.48 -0.90 -6.19
N TYR A 32 -0.17 -0.78 -6.20
CA TYR A 32 0.52 0.37 -5.60
C TYR A 32 0.17 1.67 -6.33
N CYS A 33 0.21 1.70 -7.66
CA CYS A 33 -0.18 2.87 -8.45
C CYS A 33 -1.64 3.26 -8.20
N TYR A 34 -2.55 2.28 -8.15
CA TYR A 34 -3.95 2.52 -7.82
C TYR A 34 -4.13 3.07 -6.40
N TRP A 35 -3.44 2.48 -5.42
CA TRP A 35 -3.48 3.01 -4.06
C TRP A 35 -3.02 4.47 -3.98
N LYS A 36 -2.01 4.84 -4.75
CA LYS A 36 -1.49 6.22 -4.78
C LYS A 36 -2.40 7.20 -5.51
N THR A 37 -3.00 6.80 -6.63
CA THR A 37 -3.72 7.70 -7.54
C THR A 37 -5.23 7.66 -7.36
N ARG A 38 -5.77 6.56 -6.83
CA ARG A 38 -7.20 6.26 -6.74
C ARG A 38 -7.94 6.27 -8.09
N ARG A 39 -7.20 6.12 -9.19
CA ARG A 39 -7.71 6.09 -10.56
C ARG A 39 -7.19 4.83 -11.25
N ALA A 40 -8.12 3.98 -11.69
CA ALA A 40 -7.78 2.68 -12.28
C ALA A 40 -7.10 2.82 -13.66
N ASP A 41 -7.62 3.71 -14.50
CA ASP A 41 -7.05 4.07 -15.80
C ASP A 41 -5.61 4.56 -15.68
N LEU A 42 -5.40 5.55 -14.82
CA LEU A 42 -4.08 6.12 -14.58
C LEU A 42 -3.11 5.10 -13.94
N ALA A 43 -3.60 4.25 -13.03
CA ALA A 43 -2.77 3.23 -12.42
C ALA A 43 -2.25 2.21 -13.43
N GLU A 44 -3.06 1.83 -14.41
CA GLU A 44 -2.67 0.95 -15.49
C GLU A 44 -1.57 1.60 -16.37
N ASP A 45 -1.78 2.84 -16.81
CA ASP A 45 -0.82 3.59 -17.61
C ASP A 45 0.52 3.76 -16.88
N LEU A 46 0.50 4.14 -15.60
CA LEU A 46 1.70 4.33 -14.79
C LEU A 46 2.43 3.00 -14.53
N THR A 47 1.69 1.90 -14.47
CA THR A 47 2.28 0.56 -14.36
C THR A 47 3.02 0.20 -15.64
N GLN A 48 2.39 0.36 -16.79
CA GLN A 48 3.02 0.12 -18.08
C GLN A 48 4.27 1.00 -18.27
N GLU A 49 4.19 2.28 -17.96
CA GLU A 49 5.34 3.20 -18.02
C GLU A 49 6.45 2.81 -17.05
N THR A 50 6.11 2.27 -15.87
CA THR A 50 7.09 1.74 -14.91
C THR A 50 7.90 0.61 -15.52
N PHE A 51 7.23 -0.37 -16.13
CA PHE A 51 7.91 -1.51 -16.77
C PHE A 51 8.61 -1.11 -18.05
N TYR A 52 8.08 -0.18 -18.82
CA TYR A 52 8.77 0.37 -19.98
C TYR A 52 10.12 1.00 -19.60
N ARG A 53 10.14 1.86 -18.56
CA ARG A 53 11.39 2.45 -18.05
C ARG A 53 12.33 1.40 -17.48
N PHE A 54 11.81 0.40 -16.80
CA PHE A 54 12.59 -0.72 -16.31
C PHE A 54 13.27 -1.47 -17.48
N CYS A 55 12.54 -1.87 -18.50
CA CYS A 55 13.08 -2.55 -19.69
C CYS A 55 14.16 -1.72 -20.39
N ARG A 56 13.95 -0.42 -20.53
CA ARG A 56 14.95 0.49 -21.09
C ARG A 56 16.22 0.59 -20.26
N SER A 57 16.13 0.39 -18.96
CA SER A 57 17.28 0.45 -18.06
C SER A 57 18.10 -0.86 -18.03
N LEU A 58 17.55 -1.98 -18.53
CA LEU A 58 18.18 -3.30 -18.46
C LEU A 58 19.59 -3.38 -19.04
N PRO A 59 19.94 -2.74 -20.18
CA PRO A 59 21.28 -2.83 -20.74
C PRO A 59 22.39 -2.35 -19.79
N GLY A 60 22.08 -1.37 -18.92
CA GLY A 60 23.02 -0.85 -17.91
C GLY A 60 22.70 -1.33 -16.50
N TYR A 61 21.69 -2.14 -16.31
CA TYR A 61 21.22 -2.55 -14.99
C TYR A 61 22.08 -3.71 -14.44
N THR A 62 22.73 -3.47 -13.30
CA THR A 62 23.38 -4.53 -12.56
C THR A 62 22.44 -5.00 -11.44
N HIS A 63 22.00 -6.25 -11.51
CA HIS A 63 21.14 -6.82 -10.49
C HIS A 63 21.92 -6.99 -9.15
N LYS A 64 21.49 -6.26 -8.12
CA LYS A 64 22.04 -6.32 -6.75
C LYS A 64 20.95 -6.74 -5.75
N GLY A 65 20.03 -7.62 -6.15
CA GLY A 65 18.90 -8.03 -5.30
C GLY A 65 17.89 -6.90 -4.98
N LYS A 66 17.82 -5.84 -5.80
CA LYS A 66 17.03 -4.63 -5.54
C LYS A 66 15.98 -4.34 -6.61
N CYS A 67 15.65 -5.33 -7.45
CA CYS A 67 14.69 -5.16 -8.55
C CYS A 67 13.38 -4.55 -8.05
N ARG A 68 12.80 -5.15 -7.02
CA ARG A 68 11.55 -4.70 -6.42
C ARG A 68 11.63 -3.25 -5.93
N ALA A 69 12.67 -2.90 -5.18
CA ALA A 69 12.87 -1.53 -4.71
C ALA A 69 13.01 -0.53 -5.89
N TYR A 70 13.65 -0.93 -6.97
CA TYR A 70 13.76 -0.12 -8.18
C TYR A 70 12.40 0.12 -8.83
N LEU A 71 11.60 -0.93 -9.04
CA LEU A 71 10.25 -0.82 -9.61
C LEU A 71 9.37 0.11 -8.78
N TYR A 72 9.31 -0.08 -7.46
CA TYR A 72 8.54 0.82 -6.58
C TYR A 72 9.07 2.25 -6.57
N THR A 73 10.39 2.47 -6.72
CA THR A 73 10.96 3.82 -6.82
C THR A 73 10.50 4.53 -8.09
N VAL A 74 10.50 3.81 -9.22
CA VAL A 74 10.03 4.35 -10.51
C VAL A 74 8.53 4.64 -10.43
N ALA A 75 7.73 3.67 -9.98
CA ALA A 75 6.28 3.81 -9.82
C ALA A 75 5.92 4.99 -8.91
N ARG A 76 6.61 5.12 -7.76
CA ARG A 76 6.38 6.24 -6.82
C ARG A 76 6.63 7.60 -7.46
N ARG A 77 7.69 7.74 -8.24
CA ARG A 77 8.02 8.99 -8.93
C ARG A 77 6.95 9.32 -9.98
N LEU A 78 6.58 8.34 -10.79
CA LEU A 78 5.53 8.51 -11.80
C LEU A 78 4.19 8.90 -11.20
N CYS A 79 3.77 8.23 -10.13
CA CYS A 79 2.54 8.61 -9.41
C CYS A 79 2.63 10.05 -8.85
N GLY A 80 3.78 10.42 -8.28
CA GLY A 80 3.99 11.77 -7.76
C GLY A 80 3.97 12.84 -8.84
N ASP A 81 4.50 12.56 -10.02
CA ASP A 81 4.49 13.47 -11.17
C ASP A 81 3.06 13.62 -11.69
N ALA A 82 2.35 12.52 -11.92
CA ALA A 82 0.97 12.51 -12.39
C ALA A 82 0.00 13.25 -11.43
N LEU A 83 0.16 13.08 -10.13
CA LEU A 83 -0.66 13.78 -9.12
C LEU A 83 -0.35 15.28 -9.04
N ARG A 84 0.84 15.72 -9.45
CA ARG A 84 1.15 17.16 -9.55
C ARG A 84 0.58 17.79 -10.80
N GLU A 85 0.58 17.05 -11.92
CA GLU A 85 0.01 17.51 -13.20
C GLU A 85 -1.52 17.52 -13.19
N GLN A 86 -2.12 16.52 -12.56
CA GLN A 86 -3.56 16.36 -12.41
C GLN A 86 -3.87 16.12 -10.93
N PRO A 87 -3.98 17.17 -10.11
CA PRO A 87 -4.41 17.01 -8.72
C PRO A 87 -5.75 16.26 -8.68
N PRO A 88 -5.96 15.34 -7.72
CA PRO A 88 -7.25 14.71 -7.55
C PRO A 88 -8.31 15.80 -7.36
N GLU A 89 -9.38 15.72 -8.11
CA GLU A 89 -10.55 16.59 -7.85
C GLU A 89 -10.96 16.40 -6.39
N PRO A 90 -11.36 17.48 -5.69
CA PRO A 90 -11.91 17.35 -4.33
C PRO A 90 -12.99 16.29 -4.38
N MET A 91 -12.86 15.22 -3.62
CA MET A 91 -13.82 14.12 -3.61
C MET A 91 -15.18 14.64 -3.15
N GLU A 92 -16.02 15.07 -4.08
CA GLU A 92 -17.44 14.84 -3.95
C GLU A 92 -17.62 13.32 -3.94
N GLN A 93 -18.27 12.83 -2.89
CA GLN A 93 -18.47 11.41 -2.62
C GLN A 93 -18.82 10.65 -3.90
N VAL A 94 -17.83 10.03 -4.54
CA VAL A 94 -18.09 9.12 -5.67
C VAL A 94 -18.79 7.91 -5.05
N PRO A 95 -20.05 7.64 -5.42
CA PRO A 95 -20.75 6.46 -4.91
C PRO A 95 -19.91 5.22 -5.22
N GLU A 96 -19.73 4.33 -4.26
CA GLU A 96 -19.01 3.05 -4.37
C GLU A 96 -19.43 2.20 -5.60
N ALA A 97 -20.60 2.48 -6.16
CA ALA A 97 -21.17 1.80 -7.33
C ALA A 97 -20.49 2.13 -8.68
N LYS A 98 -19.58 3.10 -8.77
CA LYS A 98 -18.84 3.45 -10.01
C LYS A 98 -17.40 2.94 -10.03
N LEU A 99 -16.93 2.26 -8.98
CA LEU A 99 -15.72 1.45 -9.07
C LEU A 99 -16.09 0.21 -9.88
N GLY A 100 -15.79 0.30 -11.18
CA GLY A 100 -16.05 -0.80 -12.11
C GLY A 100 -15.41 -2.10 -11.61
N SER A 101 -16.14 -3.16 -11.74
CA SER A 101 -15.99 -4.54 -11.29
C SER A 101 -14.71 -5.31 -11.70
N SER A 102 -13.54 -4.66 -11.75
CA SER A 102 -12.28 -5.36 -12.07
C SER A 102 -11.20 -5.28 -10.99
N LEU A 103 -11.42 -4.46 -9.94
CA LEU A 103 -10.57 -4.45 -8.76
C LEU A 103 -11.48 -4.72 -7.57
N SER A 104 -11.44 -5.94 -7.03
CA SER A 104 -12.21 -6.26 -5.83
C SER A 104 -11.74 -5.39 -4.65
N ALA A 105 -12.59 -5.17 -3.66
CA ALA A 105 -12.21 -4.47 -2.42
C ALA A 105 -10.98 -5.10 -1.72
N GLU A 106 -10.67 -6.36 -2.06
CA GLU A 106 -9.45 -7.08 -1.67
C GLU A 106 -8.18 -6.52 -2.34
N ASP A 107 -8.30 -5.85 -3.49
CA ASP A 107 -7.20 -5.22 -4.22
C ASP A 107 -6.80 -3.85 -3.65
N GLU A 108 -7.65 -3.20 -2.82
CA GLU A 108 -7.43 -1.81 -2.39
C GLU A 108 -6.28 -1.61 -1.41
N ALA A 109 -5.88 -2.60 -0.65
CA ALA A 109 -4.80 -2.46 0.34
C ALA A 109 -4.04 -3.74 0.59
N GLY A 110 -3.58 -4.45 -0.42
CA GLY A 110 -2.82 -5.68 -0.23
C GLY A 110 -3.46 -6.62 0.82
N ALA A 111 -3.48 -7.89 0.59
CA ALA A 111 -4.18 -8.94 1.36
C ALA A 111 -4.01 -8.96 2.91
N HIS A 112 -3.27 -8.02 3.49
CA HIS A 112 -3.02 -7.94 4.93
C HIS A 112 -3.91 -6.95 5.69
N PHE A 113 -4.68 -6.09 5.00
CA PHE A 113 -5.57 -5.11 5.64
C PHE A 113 -7.03 -5.39 5.25
N GLN A 114 -7.53 -6.57 5.58
CA GLN A 114 -8.85 -7.04 5.14
C GLN A 114 -10.01 -6.47 5.97
N SER A 115 -9.79 -5.98 7.20
CA SER A 115 -10.87 -5.41 7.98
C SER A 115 -11.14 -3.96 7.57
N LYS A 116 -12.41 -3.59 7.41
CA LYS A 116 -12.85 -2.22 7.12
C LYS A 116 -12.34 -1.22 8.16
N GLU A 117 -12.32 -1.63 9.40
CA GLU A 117 -11.79 -0.86 10.53
C GLU A 117 -10.30 -0.54 10.34
N LEU A 118 -9.49 -1.56 10.04
CA LEU A 118 -8.07 -1.39 9.83
C LEU A 118 -7.78 -0.48 8.63
N GLN A 119 -8.57 -0.58 7.56
CA GLN A 119 -8.49 0.32 6.40
C GLN A 119 -8.83 1.76 6.77
N ARG A 120 -9.87 1.98 7.61
CA ARG A 120 -10.24 3.30 8.10
C ARG A 120 -9.10 3.92 8.91
N VAL A 121 -8.59 3.21 9.90
CA VAL A 121 -7.46 3.66 10.73
C VAL A 121 -6.22 3.96 9.88
N LEU A 122 -5.97 3.13 8.86
CA LEU A 122 -4.86 3.34 7.93
C LEU A 122 -5.02 4.66 7.15
N ARG A 123 -6.24 5.01 6.70
CA ARG A 123 -6.52 6.26 5.95
C ARG A 123 -6.32 7.52 6.81
N GLU A 124 -6.45 7.42 8.11
CA GLU A 124 -6.26 8.54 9.05
C GLU A 124 -4.78 8.83 9.37
N LEU A 125 -3.87 7.94 8.99
CA LEU A 125 -2.45 8.16 9.18
C LEU A 125 -1.91 9.26 8.26
N PRO A 126 -0.90 10.02 8.70
CA PRO A 126 -0.12 10.88 7.80
C PRO A 126 0.40 10.09 6.58
N PRO A 127 0.39 10.69 5.36
CA PRO A 127 0.72 9.98 4.11
C PRO A 127 2.05 9.23 4.14
N GLU A 128 3.08 9.77 4.80
CA GLU A 128 4.40 9.14 4.89
C GLU A 128 4.40 7.88 5.79
N LEU A 129 3.56 7.89 6.84
CA LEU A 129 3.40 6.75 7.73
C LEU A 129 2.57 5.67 7.05
N GLN A 130 1.50 6.07 6.38
CA GLN A 130 0.65 5.20 5.59
C GLN A 130 1.46 4.48 4.50
N GLU A 131 2.24 5.22 3.71
CA GLU A 131 3.09 4.64 2.67
C GLU A 131 4.11 3.64 3.23
N ALA A 132 4.76 3.99 4.34
CA ALA A 132 5.78 3.13 4.94
C ALA A 132 5.20 1.80 5.44
N VAL A 133 4.03 1.81 6.10
CA VAL A 133 3.39 0.59 6.60
C VAL A 133 2.83 -0.27 5.47
N ILE A 134 2.27 0.33 4.43
CA ILE A 134 1.80 -0.39 3.24
C ILE A 134 2.96 -1.06 2.51
N LEU A 135 4.05 -0.35 2.23
CA LEU A 135 5.24 -0.92 1.61
C LEU A 135 5.79 -2.10 2.43
N ARG A 136 5.73 -2.02 3.76
CA ARG A 136 6.21 -3.08 4.65
C ARG A 136 5.31 -4.31 4.65
N TYR A 137 4.02 -4.12 4.88
CA TYR A 137 3.09 -5.21 5.19
C TYR A 137 2.28 -5.68 3.99
N SER A 138 1.86 -4.79 3.09
CA SER A 138 1.13 -5.20 1.89
C SER A 138 2.06 -5.69 0.79
N TYR A 139 3.23 -5.05 0.66
CA TYR A 139 4.18 -5.39 -0.41
C TYR A 139 5.44 -6.10 0.09
N GLY A 140 5.60 -6.31 1.40
CA GLY A 140 6.68 -7.10 1.99
C GLY A 140 8.08 -6.51 1.80
N LEU A 141 8.23 -5.19 1.57
CA LEU A 141 9.53 -4.56 1.40
C LEU A 141 10.32 -4.57 2.72
N ARG A 142 11.64 -4.77 2.61
CA ARG A 142 12.55 -4.62 3.74
C ARG A 142 12.78 -3.14 4.03
N TYR A 143 13.15 -2.78 5.26
CA TYR A 143 13.39 -1.38 5.63
C TYR A 143 14.39 -0.65 4.73
N ARG A 144 15.44 -1.36 4.24
CA ARG A 144 16.39 -0.79 3.28
C ARG A 144 15.74 -0.47 1.93
N GLU A 145 14.80 -1.30 1.51
CA GLU A 145 14.03 -1.09 0.27
C GLU A 145 13.06 0.07 0.44
N ILE A 146 12.36 0.14 1.57
CA ILE A 146 11.46 1.28 1.91
C ILE A 146 12.26 2.59 1.94
N ALA A 147 13.43 2.59 2.56
CA ALA A 147 14.33 3.75 2.59
C ALA A 147 14.70 4.21 1.17
N ALA A 148 15.05 3.27 0.28
CA ALA A 148 15.38 3.57 -1.11
C ALA A 148 14.17 4.09 -1.89
N VAL A 149 12.99 3.47 -1.73
CA VAL A 149 11.74 3.88 -2.40
C VAL A 149 11.29 5.26 -1.97
N THR A 150 11.30 5.53 -0.66
CA THR A 150 10.80 6.79 -0.09
C THR A 150 11.84 7.92 -0.07
N GLY A 151 13.10 7.61 -0.35
CA GLY A 151 14.19 8.59 -0.38
C GLY A 151 14.61 9.08 1.01
N VAL A 152 14.40 8.27 2.07
CA VAL A 152 14.77 8.63 3.44
C VAL A 152 15.87 7.72 3.98
N PRO A 153 16.62 8.14 5.02
CA PRO A 153 17.57 7.27 5.70
C PRO A 153 16.92 6.02 6.30
N LEU A 154 17.68 4.93 6.42
CA LEU A 154 17.18 3.64 6.93
C LEU A 154 16.52 3.73 8.31
N TYR A 155 17.10 4.51 9.22
CA TYR A 155 16.54 4.70 10.57
C TYR A 155 15.18 5.39 10.50
N MET A 156 14.99 6.35 9.57
CA MET A 156 13.74 7.07 9.39
C MET A 156 12.66 6.14 8.82
N ALA A 157 13.01 5.24 7.88
CA ALA A 157 12.07 4.23 7.37
C ALA A 157 11.56 3.32 8.50
N ARG A 158 12.43 2.92 9.44
CA ARG A 158 12.02 2.16 10.63
C ARG A 158 11.08 2.96 11.52
N ILE A 159 11.47 4.19 11.86
CA ILE A 159 10.66 5.08 12.71
C ILE A 159 9.27 5.30 12.12
N ARG A 160 9.17 5.52 10.80
CA ARG A 160 7.88 5.69 10.13
C ARG A 160 6.98 4.47 10.30
N VAL A 161 7.49 3.28 10.07
CA VAL A 161 6.72 2.03 10.24
C VAL A 161 6.31 1.83 11.70
N GLU A 162 7.21 2.04 12.66
CA GLU A 162 6.92 1.89 14.10
C GLU A 162 5.87 2.92 14.57
N ARG A 163 5.99 4.17 14.16
CA ARG A 163 4.99 5.21 14.47
C ARG A 163 3.63 4.89 13.85
N ALA A 164 3.61 4.40 12.61
CA ALA A 164 2.37 3.98 11.97
C ALA A 164 1.67 2.88 12.78
N LEU A 165 2.40 1.82 13.15
CA LEU A 165 1.85 0.72 13.94
C LEU A 165 1.36 1.18 15.33
N THR A 166 2.11 2.06 15.99
CA THR A 166 1.72 2.60 17.30
C THR A 166 0.45 3.43 17.20
N ALA A 167 0.34 4.29 16.18
CA ALA A 167 -0.85 5.10 15.94
C ALA A 167 -2.07 4.23 15.61
N MET A 168 -1.90 3.20 14.76
CA MET A 168 -2.96 2.25 14.43
C MET A 168 -3.46 1.50 15.67
N LYS A 169 -2.54 0.96 16.48
CA LYS A 169 -2.90 0.26 17.74
C LYS A 169 -3.64 1.16 18.73
N LYS A 170 -3.23 2.43 18.82
CA LYS A 170 -3.89 3.39 19.69
C LYS A 170 -5.34 3.62 19.26
N ARG A 171 -5.56 3.87 17.96
CA ARG A 171 -6.89 4.12 17.40
C ARG A 171 -7.83 2.93 17.57
N MET A 172 -7.38 1.72 17.25
CA MET A 172 -8.19 0.51 17.44
C MET A 172 -8.60 0.30 18.90
N ARG A 173 -7.72 0.61 19.86
CA ARG A 173 -8.07 0.50 21.30
C ARG A 173 -9.08 1.56 21.76
N GLU A 174 -9.01 2.76 21.22
CA GLU A 174 -9.95 3.84 21.52
C GLU A 174 -11.36 3.45 21.06
N GLU A 175 -11.48 2.85 19.86
CA GLU A 175 -12.74 2.36 19.32
C GLU A 175 -13.34 1.19 20.11
N ASP A 176 -12.53 0.19 20.46
CA ASP A 176 -12.96 -0.91 21.32
C ASP A 176 -13.50 -0.41 22.68
N SER A 177 -12.96 0.71 23.18
CA SER A 177 -13.39 1.30 24.44
C SER A 177 -14.72 2.02 24.31
N ASP A 178 -14.91 2.76 23.21
CA ASP A 178 -16.14 3.51 22.94
C ASP A 178 -17.34 2.58 22.63
N GLU A 179 -17.10 1.41 22.00
CA GLU A 179 -18.16 0.43 21.74
C GLU A 179 -18.65 -0.29 23.02
N HIS A 180 -17.79 -0.43 24.04
CA HIS A 180 -18.14 -1.11 25.29
C HIS A 180 -18.80 -0.20 26.35
N GLU A 181 -18.70 1.13 26.22
CA GLU A 181 -19.26 2.07 27.20
C GLU A 181 -20.81 2.09 27.23
N PRO A 182 -21.53 2.04 26.09
CA PRO A 182 -22.98 2.01 26.11
C PRO A 182 -23.58 0.72 26.69
N GLU A 183 -22.87 -0.39 26.61
CA GLU A 183 -23.33 -1.67 27.15
C GLU A 183 -23.19 -1.75 28.66
N ARG A 184 -22.12 -1.19 29.22
CA ARG A 184 -21.93 -1.04 30.68
C ARG A 184 -22.93 -0.06 31.30
N ALA A 185 -23.27 1.02 30.61
CA ALA A 185 -24.28 1.97 31.06
C ALA A 185 -25.69 1.35 31.08
N ARG A 186 -26.04 0.51 30.11
CA ARG A 186 -27.31 -0.23 30.09
C ARG A 186 -27.41 -1.29 31.16
N GLN A 187 -26.32 -2.01 31.47
CA GLN A 187 -26.27 -3.00 32.54
C GLN A 187 -26.35 -2.35 33.93
N ALA A 188 -25.72 -1.19 34.14
CA ALA A 188 -25.80 -0.45 35.37
C ALA A 188 -27.21 0.13 35.64
N ALA A 189 -27.93 0.52 34.60
CA ALA A 189 -29.30 1.01 34.68
C ALA A 189 -30.34 -0.10 34.96
N ALA A 190 -30.03 -1.35 34.53
CA ALA A 190 -30.92 -2.49 34.75
C ALA A 190 -30.79 -3.15 36.15
N GLY A 191 -29.77 -2.78 36.92
CA GLY A 191 -29.42 -3.38 38.22
C GLY A 191 -29.95 -2.66 39.45
N SER A 192 -30.80 -1.64 39.36
CA SER A 192 -31.40 -1.00 40.52
C SER A 192 -32.65 -1.76 40.96
N PRO A 193 -32.62 -2.50 42.10
CA PRO A 193 -33.83 -3.08 42.66
C PRO A 193 -34.70 -1.96 43.25
N CYS A 194 -35.94 -1.88 42.78
CA CYS A 194 -36.98 -1.19 43.51
C CYS A 194 -37.05 -1.77 44.94
N SER A 195 -36.66 -0.97 45.92
CA SER A 195 -36.94 -1.23 47.33
C SER A 195 -38.32 -0.57 47.60
N GLU A 196 -39.35 -1.39 47.55
CA GLU A 196 -40.64 -1.04 48.18
C GLU A 196 -40.58 -1.46 49.63
N ALA A 197 -40.84 -0.50 50.50
CA ALA A 197 -41.32 -0.70 51.83
C ALA A 197 -42.40 0.33 52.17
#